data_b7423ad56a2b56618d6143cfca4a32c8
#
_entry.id   b7423ad56a2b56618d6143cfca4a32c8
#
_cell.length_a   1.000
_cell.length_b   1.000
_cell.length_c   1.000
_cell.angle_alpha   90.00
_cell.angle_beta   90.00
_cell.angle_gamma   90.00
#
_symmetry.space_group_name_H-M   'P 1'
#
loop_
_entity.id
_entity.type
_entity.pdbx_description
1 polymer ?
#
loop_
_entity_poly.entity_id
_entity_poly.type
_entity_poly.pdbx_seq_one_letter_code
_entity_poly.pdbx_strand_id
1 'polypeptide(L)' 'DGIYAFLYDDTAHVKRLQKMKDKLLVISDNKSYAPWEPIEKDEMNRVFVFGKVIGSMPQTYRKHG' A
#
# COMPACT_ATOMS: atom_id res chain seq x y z
N ASP A 1 0.91 -6.18 -7.85
CA ASP A 1 0.36 -6.84 -6.69
C ASP A 1 1.36 -6.96 -5.59
N GLY A 2 1.06 -6.46 -4.43
CA GLY A 2 1.97 -6.52 -3.31
C GLY A 2 1.70 -5.42 -2.33
N ILE A 3 2.55 -5.34 -1.31
CA ILE A 3 2.42 -4.34 -0.26
C ILE A 3 3.31 -3.16 -0.61
N TYR A 4 2.73 -1.98 -0.55
CA TYR A 4 3.44 -0.76 -0.93
C TYR A 4 3.33 0.29 0.15
N ALA A 5 4.35 1.12 0.23
CA ALA A 5 4.30 2.34 1.02
C ALA A 5 3.96 3.47 0.06
N PHE A 6 2.95 4.23 0.37
CA PHE A 6 2.48 5.26 -0.54
C PHE A 6 1.80 6.38 0.22
N LEU A 7 1.68 7.52 -0.45
CA LEU A 7 0.88 8.62 0.04
C LEU A 7 -0.44 8.64 -0.72
N TYR A 8 -1.49 8.90 -0.01
CA TYR A 8 -2.77 9.18 -0.61
C TYR A 8 -3.29 10.46 0.02
N ASP A 9 -3.45 11.50 -0.81
CA ASP A 9 -3.77 12.83 -0.33
C ASP A 9 -2.83 13.26 0.80
N ASP A 10 -1.53 13.01 0.57
CA ASP A 10 -0.47 13.42 1.49
C ASP A 10 -0.44 12.67 2.81
N THR A 11 -1.20 11.62 2.94
CA THR A 11 -1.18 10.78 4.14
C THR A 11 -0.49 9.47 3.80
N ALA A 12 0.46 9.07 4.63
CA ALA A 12 1.25 7.87 4.38
C ALA A 12 0.50 6.61 4.81
N HIS A 13 0.58 5.60 3.96
CA HIS A 13 -0.05 4.32 4.21
C HIS A 13 0.88 3.20 3.79
N VAL A 14 0.71 2.04 4.41
CA VAL A 14 1.34 0.80 3.97
C VAL A 14 0.23 -0.21 3.81
N LYS A 15 -0.09 -0.53 2.58
CA LYS A 15 -1.23 -1.39 2.26
C LYS A 15 -0.91 -2.24 1.06
N ARG A 16 -1.68 -3.30 0.90
CA ARG A 16 -1.59 -4.12 -0.28
C ARG A 16 -2.32 -3.42 -1.42
N LEU A 17 -1.65 -3.27 -2.54
CA LEU A 17 -2.25 -2.64 -3.72
C LEU A 17 -2.38 -3.67 -4.82
N GLN A 18 -3.50 -3.64 -5.49
CA GLN A 18 -3.75 -4.50 -6.63
C GLN A 18 -4.23 -3.66 -7.80
N LYS A 19 -3.45 -3.65 -8.86
CA LYS A 19 -3.80 -2.84 -10.02
C LYS A 19 -4.82 -3.56 -10.87
N MET A 20 -5.90 -2.88 -11.15
CA MET A 20 -6.91 -3.34 -12.08
C MET A 20 -6.83 -2.50 -13.34
N LYS A 21 -7.68 -2.79 -14.30
CA LYS A 21 -7.62 -2.11 -15.59
C LYS A 21 -7.79 -0.59 -15.46
N ASP A 22 -8.79 -0.18 -14.72
CA ASP A 22 -9.13 1.24 -14.61
C ASP A 22 -9.12 1.74 -13.18
N LYS A 23 -8.56 0.97 -12.26
CA LYS A 23 -8.61 1.37 -10.86
C LYS A 23 -7.53 0.66 -10.08
N LEU A 24 -7.32 1.11 -8.88
CA LEU A 24 -6.35 0.54 -7.95
C LEU A 24 -7.09 0.13 -6.70
N LEU A 25 -7.02 -1.14 -6.35
CA LEU A 25 -7.62 -1.64 -5.13
C LEU A 25 -6.63 -1.49 -3.99
N VAL A 26 -7.11 -0.98 -2.87
CA VAL A 26 -6.32 -0.83 -1.66
C VAL A 26 -6.88 -1.79 -0.63
N ILE A 27 -6.08 -2.76 -0.23
CA ILE A 27 -6.51 -3.83 0.65
C ILE A 27 -5.75 -3.73 1.95
N SER A 28 -6.48 -3.62 3.04
CA SER A 28 -5.89 -3.63 4.36
C SER A 28 -5.83 -5.06 4.85
N ASP A 29 -4.68 -5.48 5.35
CA ASP A 29 -4.56 -6.81 5.92
C ASP A 29 -5.23 -6.89 7.28
N ASN A 30 -5.51 -5.77 7.90
CA ASN A 30 -6.19 -5.72 9.17
C ASN A 30 -7.68 -5.59 8.93
N LYS A 31 -8.41 -6.64 9.26
CA LYS A 31 -9.85 -6.70 8.98
C LYS A 31 -10.67 -5.77 9.84
N SER A 32 -10.11 -5.21 10.89
CA SER A 32 -10.86 -4.27 11.71
C SER A 32 -10.96 -2.90 11.06
N TYR A 33 -10.22 -2.65 9.99
CA TYR A 33 -10.35 -1.39 9.26
C TYR A 33 -11.41 -1.51 8.19
N ALA A 34 -12.10 -0.40 7.96
CA ALA A 34 -13.08 -0.35 6.89
C ALA A 34 -12.40 -0.52 5.54
N PRO A 35 -13.06 -1.18 4.59
CA PRO A 35 -12.50 -1.31 3.26
C PRO A 35 -12.36 0.06 2.59
N TRP A 36 -11.35 0.20 1.76
CA TRP A 36 -11.18 1.42 0.97
C TRP A 36 -12.03 1.33 -0.28
N GLU A 37 -12.54 2.47 -0.69
CA GLU A 37 -13.10 2.57 -2.02
C GLU A 37 -11.97 2.43 -3.04
N PRO A 38 -12.21 1.76 -4.15
CA PRO A 38 -11.16 1.68 -5.18
C PRO A 38 -10.77 3.07 -5.65
N ILE A 39 -9.47 3.25 -5.90
CA ILE A 39 -8.97 4.52 -6.42
C ILE A 39 -9.14 4.47 -7.93
N GLU A 40 -9.99 5.31 -8.46
CA GLU A 40 -10.30 5.32 -9.88
C GLU A 40 -9.16 5.94 -10.67
N LYS A 41 -9.15 5.68 -11.96
CA LYS A 41 -8.10 6.13 -12.83
C LYS A 41 -7.90 7.64 -12.78
N ASP A 42 -8.97 8.40 -12.72
CA ASP A 42 -8.88 9.86 -12.70
C ASP A 42 -8.44 10.41 -11.35
N GLU A 43 -8.29 9.55 -10.36
CA GLU A 43 -7.82 9.96 -9.03
C GLU A 43 -6.39 9.52 -8.75
N MET A 44 -5.72 8.94 -9.72
CA MET A 44 -4.38 8.41 -9.51
C MET A 44 -3.35 9.49 -9.20
N ASN A 45 -3.64 10.74 -9.55
CA ASN A 45 -2.75 11.84 -9.22
C ASN A 45 -2.71 12.12 -7.71
N ARG A 46 -3.62 11.54 -6.95
CA ARG A 46 -3.64 11.68 -5.50
C ARG A 46 -2.73 10.66 -4.81
N VAL A 47 -2.18 9.73 -5.58
CA VAL A 47 -1.38 8.63 -5.06
C VAL A 47 0.08 8.84 -5.44
N PHE A 48 0.96 8.74 -4.46
CA PHE A 48 2.39 8.75 -4.72
C PHE A 48 3.00 7.52 -4.07
N VAL A 49 3.56 6.63 -4.86
CA VAL A 49 4.10 5.37 -4.36
C VAL A 49 5.58 5.55 -4.04
N PHE A 50 5.96 5.29 -2.79
CA PHE A 50 7.36 5.33 -2.40
C PHE A 50 8.10 4.09 -2.90
N GLY A 51 7.48 2.94 -2.72
CA GLY A 51 8.12 1.71 -3.12
C GLY A 51 7.36 0.51 -2.63
N LYS A 52 7.79 -0.65 -3.10
CA LYS A 52 7.19 -1.92 -2.74
C LYS A 52 7.91 -2.49 -1.52
N VAL A 53 7.15 -2.98 -0.57
CA VAL A 53 7.72 -3.66 0.59
C VAL A 53 8.04 -5.08 0.17
N ILE A 54 9.31 -5.45 0.21
CA ILE A 54 9.75 -6.77 -0.23
C ILE A 54 10.20 -7.57 0.98
N GLY A 55 9.57 -8.72 1.14
CA GLY A 55 9.93 -9.62 2.22
C GLY A 55 9.64 -9.03 3.57
N SER A 56 9.88 -9.81 4.57
CA SER A 56 9.72 -9.37 5.94
C SER A 56 11.04 -8.82 6.43
N MET A 57 10.97 -8.04 7.49
CA MET A 57 12.18 -7.55 8.11
C MET A 57 13.01 -8.72 8.58
N PRO A 58 14.27 -8.81 8.17
CA PRO A 58 15.11 -9.92 8.56
C PRO A 58 15.27 -10.00 10.06
N GLN A 59 15.14 -11.20 10.60
CA GLN A 59 15.36 -11.42 12.01
C GLN A 59 16.79 -11.09 12.41
N THR A 60 17.71 -11.47 11.54
CA THR A 60 19.11 -11.19 11.80
C THR A 60 19.40 -9.72 11.95
N TYR A 61 18.69 -8.93 11.20
CA TYR A 61 18.86 -7.49 11.28
C TYR A 61 18.57 -6.99 12.68
N ARG A 62 17.49 -7.48 13.26
CA ARG A 62 17.10 -7.04 14.59
C ARG A 62 18.05 -7.53 15.66
N LYS A 63 18.65 -8.68 15.43
CA LYS A 63 19.57 -9.23 16.42
C LYS A 63 20.81 -8.39 16.58
N HIS A 64 21.18 -7.70 15.55
CA HIS A 64 22.38 -6.90 15.59
C HIS A 64 22.11 -5.46 15.96
N GLY A 65 20.86 -5.14 16.02
CA GLY A 65 20.45 -3.79 16.36
C GLY A 65 20.59 -3.45 17.78
#